data_95c9bd54154a0d543042447d12a7274d
#
_entry.id   95c9bd54154a0d543042447d12a7274d
#
_cell.length_a   1.000
_cell.length_b   1.000
_cell.length_c   1.000
_cell.angle_alpha   90.00
_cell.angle_beta   90.00
_cell.angle_gamma   90.00
#
_symmetry.space_group_name_H-M   'P 1'
#
loop_
_entity.id
_entity.type
_entity.pdbx_description
1 polymer ?
#
loop_
_entity_poly.entity_id
_entity_poly.type
_entity_poly.pdbx_seq_one_letter_code
_entity_poly.pdbx_strand_id
1 'polypeptide(L)'
;MARVHLITAASFAGSVGWGLILPFQYAYVVNSRGWGSTVGVLTGTAFCLGAVVAAPLAGRLADRYVSSRVAVGFQLLAAVASIGLGVADSAAGFLAAIALFGAAVAASAPASQVLVLECVDPAQRRAAFAYQFTALALGMAAGAFVGGHLVDLSDPDGMWAAFCGSALGFGVAAALLHGASRLSTTRQPALRSGNEALTLRPSGLVAYRQLARSRPVRLLAIASMALAAGFYAQFETGLPAFALESLDVSATTVGTAAAVNCVVIVGLQWVVVKITGHHSGASLLMIVGSIWVFSWLMLEGALFVAPDRAGAIFVLAFAAFAVGETMYAPVLSPLAAAVAPVGMVGTTLGALAALRTGISAAGPLVAGLLLALNLPHVFVLGHVAINAVAVVAALRLKRAMSPSRLGVDNGPLEPRRSARV
;
A
#
# COMPACT_ATOMS: atom_id res chain seq x y z
N MET A 1 3.13 -19.43 13.87
CA MET A 1 2.25 -18.38 14.44
C MET A 1 3.02 -17.26 15.14
N ALA A 2 3.93 -17.51 16.12
CA ALA A 2 4.66 -16.45 16.84
C ALA A 2 5.36 -15.42 15.94
N ARG A 3 6.01 -15.86 14.84
CA ARG A 3 6.67 -14.96 13.88
C ARG A 3 5.71 -13.99 13.18
N VAL A 4 4.53 -14.48 12.77
CA VAL A 4 3.51 -13.62 12.13
C VAL A 4 3.02 -12.56 13.10
N HIS A 5 2.79 -12.92 14.37
CA HIS A 5 2.41 -11.95 15.40
C HIS A 5 3.47 -10.87 15.64
N LEU A 6 4.76 -11.25 15.65
CA LEU A 6 5.85 -10.26 15.77
C LEU A 6 5.93 -9.33 14.57
N ILE A 7 5.76 -9.85 13.34
CA ILE A 7 5.76 -9.02 12.13
C ILE A 7 4.51 -8.10 12.12
N THR A 8 3.36 -8.61 12.54
CA THR A 8 2.13 -7.82 12.65
C THR A 8 2.28 -6.71 13.69
N ALA A 9 2.85 -7.03 14.87
CA ALA A 9 3.13 -6.04 15.92
C ALA A 9 4.15 -4.99 15.44
N ALA A 10 5.16 -5.39 14.64
CA ALA A 10 6.10 -4.47 14.02
C ALA A 10 5.40 -3.52 13.04
N SER A 11 4.45 -4.03 12.24
CA SER A 11 3.65 -3.20 11.34
C SER A 11 2.81 -2.18 12.12
N PHE A 12 2.21 -2.58 13.23
CA PHE A 12 1.48 -1.67 14.12
C PHE A 12 2.40 -0.58 14.69
N ALA A 13 3.52 -0.96 15.29
CA ALA A 13 4.45 -0.01 15.93
C ALA A 13 5.02 1.02 14.94
N GLY A 14 5.46 0.57 13.75
CA GLY A 14 5.93 1.47 12.69
C GLY A 14 4.84 2.40 12.18
N SER A 15 3.59 1.91 12.08
CA SER A 15 2.46 2.74 11.64
C SER A 15 2.01 3.75 12.69
N VAL A 16 2.14 3.44 14.00
CA VAL A 16 1.99 4.46 15.06
C VAL A 16 3.00 5.58 14.85
N GLY A 17 4.27 5.23 14.59
CA GLY A 17 5.31 6.21 14.31
C GLY A 17 4.99 7.09 13.10
N TRP A 18 4.45 6.52 12.04
CA TRP A 18 4.04 7.28 10.85
C TRP A 18 2.83 8.17 11.14
N GLY A 19 1.81 7.64 11.84
CA GLY A 19 0.61 8.37 12.23
C GLY A 19 0.89 9.60 13.11
N LEU A 20 1.93 9.58 13.93
CA LEU A 20 2.36 10.71 14.76
C LEU A 20 2.81 11.92 13.93
N ILE A 21 3.31 11.71 12.71
CA ILE A 21 3.89 12.77 11.85
C ILE A 21 2.93 13.22 10.74
N LEU A 22 2.37 12.24 10.02
CA LEU A 22 1.69 12.46 8.73
C LEU A 22 0.60 13.54 8.76
N PRO A 23 -0.34 13.57 9.73
CA PRO A 23 -1.42 14.56 9.73
C PRO A 23 -0.95 15.98 10.03
N PHE A 24 0.19 16.13 10.70
CA PHE A 24 0.63 17.42 11.27
C PHE A 24 1.75 18.08 10.48
N GLN A 25 2.44 17.35 9.60
CA GLN A 25 3.63 17.82 8.90
C GLN A 25 3.42 19.09 8.08
N TYR A 26 2.28 19.23 7.40
CA TYR A 26 1.96 20.43 6.62
C TYR A 26 1.76 21.64 7.54
N ALA A 27 0.92 21.49 8.56
CA ALA A 27 0.61 22.55 9.51
C ALA A 27 1.85 22.96 10.31
N TYR A 28 2.72 22.02 10.68
CA TYR A 28 4.00 22.29 11.32
C TYR A 28 4.90 23.18 10.45
N VAL A 29 5.07 22.84 9.18
CA VAL A 29 5.90 23.61 8.25
C VAL A 29 5.36 25.02 8.04
N VAL A 30 4.04 25.16 7.93
CA VAL A 30 3.39 26.44 7.63
C VAL A 30 3.24 27.30 8.88
N ASN A 31 2.73 26.74 9.97
CA ASN A 31 2.35 27.49 11.15
C ASN A 31 3.51 27.59 12.17
N SER A 32 4.13 26.45 12.53
CA SER A 32 5.15 26.43 13.58
C SER A 32 6.50 26.95 13.09
N ARG A 33 6.92 26.55 11.86
CA ARG A 33 8.22 26.96 11.30
C ARG A 33 8.15 28.19 10.40
N GLY A 34 6.96 28.62 9.97
CA GLY A 34 6.77 29.79 9.13
C GLY A 34 7.44 29.72 7.75
N TRP A 35 7.74 28.51 7.23
CA TRP A 35 8.42 28.34 5.93
C TRP A 35 7.49 28.52 4.72
N GLY A 36 6.19 28.74 4.96
CA GLY A 36 5.20 29.04 3.94
C GLY A 36 4.54 27.81 3.30
N SER A 37 3.39 28.05 2.68
CA SER A 37 2.54 26.99 2.09
C SER A 37 3.21 26.21 0.97
N THR A 38 4.07 26.84 0.17
CA THR A 38 4.83 26.17 -0.89
C THR A 38 5.71 25.06 -0.32
N VAL A 39 6.46 25.34 0.77
CA VAL A 39 7.28 24.32 1.43
C VAL A 39 6.38 23.25 2.05
N GLY A 40 5.24 23.64 2.64
CA GLY A 40 4.26 22.70 3.17
C GLY A 40 3.78 21.69 2.12
N VAL A 41 3.45 22.14 0.92
CA VAL A 41 3.07 21.23 -0.20
C VAL A 41 4.26 20.38 -0.66
N LEU A 42 5.45 20.95 -0.72
CA LEU A 42 6.65 20.22 -1.11
C LEU A 42 7.02 19.10 -0.13
N THR A 43 6.56 19.09 1.12
CA THR A 43 6.80 17.96 2.05
C THR A 43 6.20 16.67 1.52
N GLY A 44 4.94 16.69 1.09
CA GLY A 44 4.30 15.51 0.50
C GLY A 44 5.01 15.03 -0.78
N THR A 45 5.41 15.99 -1.63
CA THR A 45 6.15 15.68 -2.86
C THR A 45 7.51 15.05 -2.56
N ALA A 46 8.26 15.60 -1.60
CA ALA A 46 9.57 15.08 -1.20
C ALA A 46 9.45 13.67 -0.60
N PHE A 47 8.45 13.44 0.26
CA PHE A 47 8.13 12.10 0.77
C PHE A 47 7.88 11.11 -0.36
N CYS A 48 7.00 11.45 -1.29
CA CYS A 48 6.66 10.57 -2.43
C CYS A 48 7.86 10.32 -3.34
N LEU A 49 8.70 11.32 -3.63
CA LEU A 49 9.91 11.15 -4.43
C LEU A 49 10.87 10.16 -3.76
N GLY A 50 11.12 10.31 -2.45
CA GLY A 50 11.92 9.36 -1.69
C GLY A 50 11.35 7.94 -1.77
N ALA A 51 10.04 7.81 -1.59
CA ALA A 51 9.33 6.54 -1.61
C ALA A 51 9.42 5.85 -2.98
N VAL A 52 9.18 6.58 -4.08
CA VAL A 52 9.23 6.04 -5.46
C VAL A 52 10.62 5.54 -5.83
N VAL A 53 11.67 6.25 -5.40
CA VAL A 53 13.05 5.85 -5.69
C VAL A 53 13.49 4.66 -4.83
N ALA A 54 13.12 4.64 -3.55
CA ALA A 54 13.63 3.65 -2.61
C ALA A 54 12.89 2.30 -2.67
N ALA A 55 11.59 2.27 -2.96
CA ALA A 55 10.82 1.03 -2.95
C ALA A 55 11.33 -0.02 -3.97
N PRO A 56 11.68 0.31 -5.22
CA PRO A 56 12.26 -0.66 -6.15
C PRO A 56 13.64 -1.15 -5.71
N LEU A 57 14.45 -0.27 -5.12
CA LEU A 57 15.77 -0.61 -4.61
C LEU A 57 15.66 -1.61 -3.45
N ALA A 58 14.77 -1.34 -2.51
CA ALA A 58 14.52 -2.22 -1.36
C ALA A 58 13.99 -3.60 -1.78
N GLY A 59 13.11 -3.65 -2.78
CA GLY A 59 12.64 -4.92 -3.35
C GLY A 59 13.79 -5.78 -3.89
N ARG A 60 14.73 -5.15 -4.62
CA ARG A 60 15.94 -5.82 -5.12
C ARG A 60 16.87 -6.26 -4.00
N LEU A 61 17.03 -5.43 -2.97
CA LEU A 61 17.82 -5.79 -1.80
C LEU A 61 17.20 -6.98 -1.06
N ALA A 62 15.87 -7.04 -0.94
CA ALA A 62 15.16 -8.16 -0.32
C ALA A 62 15.31 -9.48 -1.11
N ASP A 63 15.46 -9.41 -2.45
CA ASP A 63 15.78 -10.60 -3.26
C ASP A 63 17.24 -11.06 -3.10
N ARG A 64 18.16 -10.12 -2.88
CA ARG A 64 19.60 -10.42 -2.80
C ARG A 64 20.07 -10.81 -1.39
N TYR A 65 19.55 -10.10 -0.40
CA TYR A 65 19.96 -10.23 1.00
C TYR A 65 18.88 -10.94 1.82
N VAL A 66 19.14 -11.12 3.10
CA VAL A 66 18.16 -11.65 4.05
C VAL A 66 17.07 -10.60 4.25
N SER A 67 15.83 -10.92 3.85
CA SER A 67 14.68 -10.00 3.86
C SER A 67 14.48 -9.30 5.20
N SER A 68 14.66 -10.03 6.32
CA SER A 68 14.58 -9.46 7.67
C SER A 68 15.65 -8.40 7.95
N ARG A 69 16.89 -8.59 7.48
CA ARG A 69 17.96 -7.58 7.66
C ARG A 69 17.67 -6.32 6.87
N VAL A 70 17.15 -6.47 5.67
CA VAL A 70 16.77 -5.34 4.83
C VAL A 70 15.61 -4.58 5.48
N ALA A 71 14.58 -5.28 5.96
CA ALA A 71 13.44 -4.66 6.63
C ALA A 71 13.87 -3.93 7.92
N VAL A 72 14.70 -4.55 8.76
CA VAL A 72 15.25 -3.93 9.99
C VAL A 72 16.06 -2.69 9.65
N GLY A 73 16.95 -2.75 8.64
CA GLY A 73 17.77 -1.62 8.22
C GLY A 73 16.91 -0.40 7.80
N PHE A 74 15.84 -0.60 7.03
CA PHE A 74 14.96 0.48 6.63
C PHE A 74 14.08 1.01 7.77
N GLN A 75 13.66 0.16 8.72
CA GLN A 75 12.98 0.63 9.92
C GLN A 75 13.90 1.52 10.79
N LEU A 76 15.16 1.13 10.97
CA LEU A 76 16.15 1.96 11.68
C LEU A 76 16.44 3.27 10.92
N LEU A 77 16.51 3.22 9.59
CA LEU A 77 16.68 4.43 8.79
C LEU A 77 15.47 5.37 8.94
N ALA A 78 14.24 4.83 9.03
CA ALA A 78 13.04 5.63 9.30
C ALA A 78 13.10 6.26 10.70
N ALA A 79 13.57 5.52 11.70
CA ALA A 79 13.77 6.07 13.05
C ALA A 79 14.78 7.23 13.06
N VAL A 80 15.92 7.08 12.38
CA VAL A 80 16.92 8.14 12.25
C VAL A 80 16.38 9.34 11.48
N ALA A 81 15.66 9.09 10.37
CA ALA A 81 15.06 10.15 9.58
C ALA A 81 13.99 10.92 10.36
N SER A 82 13.21 10.24 11.25
CA SER A 82 12.25 10.90 12.14
C SER A 82 12.94 11.91 13.08
N ILE A 83 14.08 11.55 13.66
CA ILE A 83 14.87 12.48 14.45
C ILE A 83 15.44 13.61 13.58
N GLY A 84 15.87 13.27 12.36
CA GLY A 84 16.34 14.24 11.36
C GLY A 84 15.33 15.33 11.04
N LEU A 85 14.03 15.03 11.07
CA LEU A 85 12.95 16.01 10.91
C LEU A 85 12.92 17.03 12.06
N GLY A 86 13.16 16.58 13.29
CA GLY A 86 13.17 17.44 14.48
C GLY A 86 14.38 18.37 14.56
N VAL A 87 15.57 17.92 14.09
CA VAL A 87 16.80 18.70 14.13
C VAL A 87 17.01 19.59 12.89
N ALA A 88 16.07 19.58 11.95
CA ALA A 88 16.19 20.37 10.73
C ALA A 88 15.85 21.85 10.97
N ASP A 89 16.85 22.73 10.90
CA ASP A 89 16.70 24.19 11.13
C ASP A 89 16.36 24.96 9.85
N SER A 90 16.33 24.32 8.70
CA SER A 90 16.04 24.94 7.41
C SER A 90 15.00 24.17 6.61
N ALA A 91 14.23 24.88 5.77
CA ALA A 91 13.26 24.26 4.87
C ALA A 91 13.90 23.19 3.97
N ALA A 92 15.10 23.44 3.43
CA ALA A 92 15.83 22.49 2.59
C ALA A 92 16.25 21.25 3.38
N GLY A 93 16.75 21.42 4.61
CA GLY A 93 17.11 20.32 5.52
C GLY A 93 15.90 19.46 5.86
N PHE A 94 14.77 20.09 6.17
CA PHE A 94 13.51 19.39 6.45
C PHE A 94 13.00 18.60 5.22
N LEU A 95 13.03 19.22 4.02
CA LEU A 95 12.64 18.52 2.78
C LEU A 95 13.56 17.34 2.47
N ALA A 96 14.86 17.44 2.75
CA ALA A 96 15.78 16.32 2.61
C ALA A 96 15.48 15.20 3.63
N ALA A 97 15.21 15.56 4.89
CA ALA A 97 14.86 14.62 5.94
C ALA A 97 13.52 13.90 5.66
N ILE A 98 12.49 14.61 5.16
CA ILE A 98 11.20 14.01 4.82
C ILE A 98 11.30 13.12 3.58
N ALA A 99 12.15 13.45 2.60
CA ALA A 99 12.44 12.57 1.47
C ALA A 99 13.14 11.28 1.94
N LEU A 100 14.09 11.38 2.86
CA LEU A 100 14.75 10.21 3.45
C LEU A 100 13.77 9.37 4.29
N PHE A 101 12.90 10.02 5.05
CA PHE A 101 11.84 9.36 5.81
C PHE A 101 10.88 8.59 4.88
N GLY A 102 10.38 9.23 3.82
CA GLY A 102 9.55 8.59 2.81
C GLY A 102 10.26 7.42 2.12
N ALA A 103 11.54 7.59 1.80
CA ALA A 103 12.38 6.54 1.25
C ALA A 103 12.45 5.33 2.20
N ALA A 104 12.72 5.56 3.48
CA ALA A 104 12.87 4.50 4.48
C ALA A 104 11.56 3.76 4.75
N VAL A 105 10.46 4.48 4.95
CA VAL A 105 9.12 3.91 5.17
C VAL A 105 8.69 3.07 3.98
N ALA A 106 8.75 3.62 2.76
CA ALA A 106 8.35 2.90 1.57
C ALA A 106 9.24 1.70 1.24
N ALA A 107 10.53 1.78 1.54
CA ALA A 107 11.49 0.69 1.33
C ALA A 107 11.29 -0.46 2.32
N SER A 108 10.83 -0.20 3.53
CA SER A 108 10.57 -1.24 4.52
C SER A 108 9.45 -2.20 4.10
N ALA A 109 8.46 -1.72 3.35
CA ALA A 109 7.26 -2.48 2.98
C ALA A 109 7.57 -3.71 2.09
N PRO A 110 8.26 -3.61 0.92
CA PRO A 110 8.58 -4.79 0.11
C PRO A 110 9.40 -5.83 0.86
N ALA A 111 10.37 -5.40 1.68
CA ALA A 111 11.21 -6.30 2.46
C ALA A 111 10.39 -7.05 3.54
N SER A 112 9.48 -6.36 4.24
CA SER A 112 8.58 -6.95 5.22
C SER A 112 7.58 -7.90 4.55
N GLN A 113 7.07 -7.58 3.36
CA GLN A 113 6.19 -8.44 2.59
C GLN A 113 6.88 -9.74 2.15
N VAL A 114 8.14 -9.66 1.68
CA VAL A 114 8.95 -10.85 1.39
C VAL A 114 9.14 -11.69 2.65
N LEU A 115 9.44 -11.06 3.79
CA LEU A 115 9.60 -11.74 5.07
C LEU A 115 8.33 -12.51 5.47
N VAL A 116 7.15 -11.93 5.29
CA VAL A 116 5.86 -12.62 5.54
C VAL A 116 5.71 -13.83 4.62
N LEU A 117 5.98 -13.66 3.32
CA LEU A 117 5.90 -14.73 2.33
C LEU A 117 6.88 -15.90 2.63
N GLU A 118 8.05 -15.60 3.22
CA GLU A 118 9.03 -16.59 3.66
C GLU A 118 8.61 -17.33 4.94
N CYS A 119 7.75 -16.71 5.77
CA CYS A 119 7.39 -17.22 7.09
C CYS A 119 6.06 -17.99 7.12
N VAL A 120 5.22 -17.83 6.10
CA VAL A 120 3.81 -18.26 6.12
C VAL A 120 3.53 -19.19 4.95
N ASP A 121 2.83 -20.29 5.26
CA ASP A 121 2.36 -21.23 4.23
C ASP A 121 1.45 -20.54 3.21
N PRO A 122 1.49 -20.95 1.93
CA PRO A 122 0.71 -20.33 0.87
C PRO A 122 -0.78 -20.18 1.19
N ALA A 123 -1.38 -21.18 1.85
CA ALA A 123 -2.79 -21.16 2.25
C ALA A 123 -3.13 -20.08 3.29
N GLN A 124 -2.17 -19.69 4.12
CA GLN A 124 -2.36 -18.74 5.22
C GLN A 124 -1.89 -17.31 4.86
N ARG A 125 -1.26 -17.10 3.71
CA ARG A 125 -0.69 -15.80 3.32
C ARG A 125 -1.72 -14.67 3.33
N ARG A 126 -2.93 -14.92 2.82
CA ARG A 126 -4.00 -13.89 2.82
C ARG A 126 -4.36 -13.43 4.22
N ALA A 127 -4.53 -14.39 5.14
CA ALA A 127 -4.82 -14.05 6.53
C ALA A 127 -3.68 -13.24 7.16
N ALA A 128 -2.42 -13.62 6.93
CA ALA A 128 -1.27 -12.89 7.44
C ALA A 128 -1.20 -11.45 6.91
N PHE A 129 -1.46 -11.23 5.62
CA PHE A 129 -1.50 -9.88 5.05
C PHE A 129 -2.73 -9.09 5.51
N ALA A 130 -3.86 -9.74 5.78
CA ALA A 130 -5.02 -9.10 6.40
C ALA A 130 -4.71 -8.60 7.81
N TYR A 131 -4.05 -9.42 8.64
CA TYR A 131 -3.58 -9.00 9.96
C TYR A 131 -2.62 -7.81 9.90
N GLN A 132 -1.67 -7.85 8.95
CA GLN A 132 -0.75 -6.72 8.75
C GLN A 132 -1.48 -5.45 8.35
N PHE A 133 -2.44 -5.53 7.43
CA PHE A 133 -3.22 -4.38 6.98
C PHE A 133 -4.05 -3.77 8.11
N THR A 134 -4.74 -4.61 8.90
CA THR A 134 -5.49 -4.14 10.07
C THR A 134 -4.56 -3.49 11.10
N ALA A 135 -3.40 -4.09 11.37
CA ALA A 135 -2.41 -3.55 12.30
C ALA A 135 -1.87 -2.19 11.83
N LEU A 136 -1.62 -2.05 10.51
CA LEU A 136 -1.19 -0.80 9.90
C LEU A 136 -2.26 0.29 10.07
N ALA A 137 -3.51 0.00 9.74
CA ALA A 137 -4.61 0.97 9.85
C ALA A 137 -4.84 1.41 11.30
N LEU A 138 -4.88 0.45 12.23
CA LEU A 138 -5.03 0.74 13.67
C LEU A 138 -3.83 1.52 14.22
N GLY A 139 -2.61 1.17 13.80
CA GLY A 139 -1.39 1.88 14.20
C GLY A 139 -1.39 3.33 13.73
N MET A 140 -1.76 3.59 12.46
CA MET A 140 -1.88 4.95 11.95
C MET A 140 -2.93 5.76 12.71
N ALA A 141 -4.11 5.18 12.95
CA ALA A 141 -5.17 5.86 13.71
C ALA A 141 -4.73 6.18 15.16
N ALA A 142 -4.10 5.21 15.83
CA ALA A 142 -3.56 5.42 17.17
C ALA A 142 -2.47 6.49 17.20
N GLY A 143 -1.56 6.47 16.23
CA GLY A 143 -0.51 7.48 16.09
C GLY A 143 -1.07 8.88 15.85
N ALA A 144 -2.03 9.02 14.94
CA ALA A 144 -2.69 10.28 14.65
C ALA A 144 -3.46 10.83 15.88
N PHE A 145 -4.16 9.94 16.60
CA PHE A 145 -4.87 10.31 17.83
C PHE A 145 -3.90 10.78 18.92
N VAL A 146 -2.85 10.03 19.19
CA VAL A 146 -1.82 10.41 20.18
C VAL A 146 -1.09 11.67 19.75
N GLY A 147 -0.75 11.80 18.46
CA GLY A 147 -0.12 12.99 17.89
C GLY A 147 -0.96 14.25 18.10
N GLY A 148 -2.29 14.16 17.94
CA GLY A 148 -3.19 15.28 18.18
C GLY A 148 -3.18 15.82 19.61
N HIS A 149 -2.69 15.02 20.59
CA HIS A 149 -2.54 15.44 21.98
C HIS A 149 -1.10 15.84 22.34
N LEU A 150 -0.12 15.44 21.54
CA LEU A 150 1.30 15.72 21.78
C LEU A 150 1.83 16.94 21.02
N VAL A 151 1.20 17.24 19.88
CA VAL A 151 1.70 18.26 18.96
C VAL A 151 1.16 19.65 19.35
N ASP A 152 2.08 20.60 19.54
CA ASP A 152 1.75 22.00 19.69
C ASP A 152 2.21 22.78 18.43
N LEU A 153 1.26 23.16 17.59
CA LEU A 153 1.55 23.86 16.34
C LEU A 153 1.83 25.36 16.54
N SER A 154 1.74 25.88 17.76
CA SER A 154 2.12 27.27 18.10
C SER A 154 3.61 27.43 18.42
N ASP A 155 4.29 26.30 18.73
CA ASP A 155 5.71 26.26 19.07
C ASP A 155 6.54 25.73 17.88
N PRO A 156 7.67 26.38 17.50
CA PRO A 156 8.61 25.83 16.52
C PRO A 156 9.13 24.43 16.83
N ASP A 157 9.23 24.05 18.10
CA ASP A 157 9.67 22.74 18.56
C ASP A 157 8.51 21.82 18.96
N GLY A 158 7.28 22.26 18.79
CA GLY A 158 6.07 21.58 19.27
C GLY A 158 5.78 20.21 18.63
N MET A 159 6.51 19.81 17.59
CA MET A 159 6.46 18.44 17.05
C MET A 159 7.59 17.54 17.54
N TRP A 160 8.50 18.00 18.40
CA TRP A 160 9.65 17.22 18.83
C TRP A 160 9.23 15.89 19.50
N ALA A 161 8.23 15.91 20.37
CA ALA A 161 7.70 14.72 21.01
C ALA A 161 7.14 13.70 19.98
N ALA A 162 6.47 14.18 18.92
CA ALA A 162 5.96 13.34 17.86
C ALA A 162 7.09 12.72 17.02
N PHE A 163 8.16 13.45 16.72
CA PHE A 163 9.33 12.94 16.02
C PHE A 163 10.07 11.89 16.86
N CYS A 164 10.26 12.11 18.16
CA CYS A 164 10.84 11.13 19.06
C CYS A 164 9.95 9.89 19.21
N GLY A 165 8.63 10.07 19.35
CA GLY A 165 7.66 8.97 19.41
C GLY A 165 7.65 8.13 18.12
N SER A 166 7.77 8.80 16.97
CA SER A 166 7.92 8.15 15.67
C SER A 166 9.19 7.32 15.59
N ALA A 167 10.32 7.90 15.99
CA ALA A 167 11.60 7.19 16.03
C ALA A 167 11.54 5.96 16.95
N LEU A 168 10.89 6.07 18.10
CA LEU A 168 10.65 4.94 19.01
C LEU A 168 9.78 3.88 18.35
N GLY A 169 8.68 4.25 17.70
CA GLY A 169 7.79 3.33 16.99
C GLY A 169 8.52 2.51 15.92
N PHE A 170 9.34 3.16 15.09
CA PHE A 170 10.17 2.49 14.08
C PHE A 170 11.31 1.67 14.71
N GLY A 171 11.90 2.13 15.82
CA GLY A 171 12.88 1.37 16.59
C GLY A 171 12.31 0.08 17.19
N VAL A 172 11.11 0.15 17.78
CA VAL A 172 10.36 -1.01 18.26
C VAL A 172 10.01 -1.96 17.11
N ALA A 173 9.57 -1.43 15.97
CA ALA A 173 9.30 -2.24 14.78
C ALA A 173 10.57 -2.98 14.31
N ALA A 174 11.73 -2.32 14.28
CA ALA A 174 13.01 -2.94 13.94
C ALA A 174 13.38 -4.07 14.92
N ALA A 175 13.22 -3.85 16.24
CA ALA A 175 13.49 -4.85 17.26
C ALA A 175 12.58 -6.08 17.12
N LEU A 176 11.27 -5.88 16.89
CA LEU A 176 10.32 -6.95 16.67
C LEU A 176 10.62 -7.78 15.41
N LEU A 177 10.98 -7.12 14.29
CA LEU A 177 11.40 -7.80 13.06
C LEU A 177 12.70 -8.59 13.27
N HIS A 178 13.65 -8.05 14.04
CA HIS A 178 14.87 -8.75 14.40
C HIS A 178 14.55 -9.98 15.27
N GLY A 179 13.68 -9.86 16.26
CA GLY A 179 13.20 -10.97 17.08
C GLY A 179 12.51 -12.04 16.24
N ALA A 180 11.64 -11.64 15.29
CA ALA A 180 10.99 -12.57 14.37
C ALA A 180 12.00 -13.35 13.50
N SER A 181 13.13 -12.74 13.13
CA SER A 181 14.19 -13.39 12.36
C SER A 181 14.93 -14.46 13.15
N ARG A 182 15.10 -14.28 14.46
CA ARG A 182 15.77 -15.25 15.35
C ARG A 182 14.96 -16.51 15.62
N LEU A 183 13.64 -16.43 15.54
CA LEU A 183 12.74 -17.59 15.70
C LEU A 183 12.74 -18.53 14.49
N SER A 184 13.55 -18.30 13.48
CA SER A 184 13.59 -19.09 12.25
C SER A 184 14.42 -20.35 12.43
N THR A 185 13.77 -21.49 12.57
CA THR A 185 14.40 -22.83 12.52
C THR A 185 14.32 -23.48 11.14
N THR A 186 13.45 -22.99 10.26
CA THR A 186 13.27 -23.59 8.92
C THR A 186 13.03 -22.48 7.90
N ARG A 187 14.03 -22.17 7.08
CA ARG A 187 13.85 -21.39 5.84
C ARG A 187 13.09 -22.25 4.85
N GLN A 188 11.96 -21.75 4.34
CA GLN A 188 11.35 -22.37 3.16
C GLN A 188 12.23 -22.07 1.93
N PRO A 189 12.89 -23.09 1.32
CA PRO A 189 13.78 -22.88 0.17
C PRO A 189 13.03 -22.43 -1.09
N ALA A 190 11.69 -22.54 -1.10
CA ALA A 190 10.88 -22.36 -2.30
C ALA A 190 10.90 -20.95 -2.92
N LEU A 191 11.21 -19.89 -2.14
CA LEU A 191 11.38 -18.53 -2.67
C LEU A 191 12.85 -18.25 -3.08
N ARG A 192 13.79 -19.09 -2.63
CA ARG A 192 15.20 -19.05 -2.98
C ARG A 192 15.57 -20.35 -3.70
N SER A 193 15.13 -20.51 -4.92
CA SER A 193 15.61 -21.63 -5.76
C SER A 193 17.12 -21.65 -5.85
N GLY A 194 17.70 -22.75 -5.35
CA GLY A 194 19.06 -23.26 -5.50
C GLY A 194 20.25 -22.29 -5.68
N ASN A 195 21.41 -22.70 -5.21
CA ASN A 195 22.69 -21.99 -5.40
C ASN A 195 23.00 -21.63 -6.87
N GLU A 196 22.42 -22.33 -7.84
CA GLU A 196 22.58 -22.06 -9.28
C GLU A 196 21.79 -20.80 -9.75
N ALA A 197 20.71 -20.42 -9.07
CA ALA A 197 19.93 -19.21 -9.40
C ALA A 197 20.62 -17.91 -8.98
N LEU A 198 21.65 -17.95 -8.13
CA LEU A 198 22.39 -16.75 -7.72
C LEU A 198 23.23 -16.14 -8.83
N THR A 199 23.71 -16.97 -9.79
CA THR A 199 24.56 -16.53 -10.90
C THR A 199 23.75 -15.96 -12.07
N LEU A 200 22.44 -16.24 -12.17
CA LEU A 200 21.57 -15.83 -13.28
C LEU A 200 20.59 -14.70 -12.94
N ARG A 201 20.70 -14.09 -11.75
CA ARG A 201 19.77 -13.01 -11.38
C ARG A 201 20.06 -11.75 -12.17
N PRO A 202 19.13 -11.30 -13.02
CA PRO A 202 19.33 -10.06 -13.76
C PRO A 202 19.49 -8.90 -12.81
N SER A 203 20.45 -8.01 -13.08
CA SER A 203 20.74 -6.83 -12.26
C SER A 203 20.32 -5.55 -12.96
N GLY A 204 20.07 -4.51 -12.20
CA GLY A 204 19.79 -3.18 -12.72
C GLY A 204 18.55 -3.12 -13.61
N LEU A 205 18.63 -2.38 -14.70
CA LEU A 205 17.56 -2.16 -15.67
C LEU A 205 17.09 -3.45 -16.36
N VAL A 206 17.95 -4.46 -16.46
CA VAL A 206 17.60 -5.76 -17.07
C VAL A 206 16.49 -6.45 -16.29
N ALA A 207 16.54 -6.40 -14.95
CA ALA A 207 15.49 -6.96 -14.11
C ALA A 207 14.13 -6.31 -14.38
N TYR A 208 14.07 -4.99 -14.41
CA TYR A 208 12.81 -4.26 -14.70
C TYR A 208 12.32 -4.49 -16.13
N ARG A 209 13.22 -4.61 -17.10
CA ARG A 209 12.86 -4.96 -18.47
C ARG A 209 12.26 -6.37 -18.56
N GLN A 210 12.77 -7.32 -17.76
CA GLN A 210 12.21 -8.65 -17.66
C GLN A 210 10.81 -8.64 -17.03
N LEU A 211 10.59 -7.89 -15.92
CA LEU A 211 9.27 -7.68 -15.33
C LEU A 211 8.29 -7.08 -16.36
N ALA A 212 8.71 -6.03 -17.07
CA ALA A 212 7.90 -5.37 -18.08
C ALA A 212 7.55 -6.29 -19.28
N ARG A 213 8.36 -7.30 -19.58
CA ARG A 213 8.06 -8.31 -20.61
C ARG A 213 7.11 -9.40 -20.14
N SER A 214 7.04 -9.66 -18.82
CA SER A 214 6.12 -10.66 -18.26
C SER A 214 4.67 -10.18 -18.37
N ARG A 215 3.86 -10.87 -19.17
CA ARG A 215 2.45 -10.52 -19.37
C ARG A 215 1.64 -10.53 -18.07
N PRO A 216 1.75 -11.54 -17.16
CA PRO A 216 1.04 -11.52 -15.89
C PRO A 216 1.45 -10.35 -14.99
N VAL A 217 2.74 -10.02 -14.92
CA VAL A 217 3.24 -8.89 -14.12
C VAL A 217 2.70 -7.56 -14.66
N ARG A 218 2.71 -7.35 -15.99
CA ARG A 218 2.13 -6.14 -16.59
C ARG A 218 0.65 -5.99 -16.30
N LEU A 219 -0.12 -7.07 -16.43
CA LEU A 219 -1.56 -7.04 -16.17
C LEU A 219 -1.84 -6.74 -14.70
N LEU A 220 -1.06 -7.32 -13.77
CA LEU A 220 -1.16 -6.99 -12.35
C LEU A 220 -0.76 -5.54 -12.08
N ALA A 221 0.30 -5.04 -12.71
CA ALA A 221 0.72 -3.64 -12.59
C ALA A 221 -0.40 -2.69 -13.04
N ILE A 222 -0.98 -2.92 -14.23
CA ILE A 222 -2.09 -2.10 -14.74
C ILE A 222 -3.29 -2.14 -13.78
N ALA A 223 -3.70 -3.33 -13.32
CA ALA A 223 -4.80 -3.47 -12.38
C ALA A 223 -4.52 -2.74 -11.05
N SER A 224 -3.32 -2.90 -10.48
CA SER A 224 -2.96 -2.30 -9.21
C SER A 224 -2.77 -0.77 -9.31
N MET A 225 -2.24 -0.27 -10.43
CA MET A 225 -2.15 1.17 -10.72
C MET A 225 -3.52 1.80 -10.90
N ALA A 226 -4.41 1.15 -11.66
CA ALA A 226 -5.77 1.64 -11.88
C ALA A 226 -6.57 1.65 -10.56
N LEU A 227 -6.44 0.63 -9.71
CA LEU A 227 -7.07 0.63 -8.39
C LEU A 227 -6.47 1.70 -7.47
N ALA A 228 -5.15 1.93 -7.52
CA ALA A 228 -4.52 2.99 -6.74
C ALA A 228 -4.99 4.38 -7.19
N ALA A 229 -5.07 4.64 -8.49
CA ALA A 229 -5.61 5.89 -9.04
C ALA A 229 -7.10 6.04 -8.74
N GLY A 230 -7.85 4.93 -8.85
CA GLY A 230 -9.29 4.91 -8.71
C GLY A 230 -9.82 5.06 -7.27
N PHE A 231 -8.95 4.97 -6.25
CA PHE A 231 -9.36 5.14 -4.86
C PHE A 231 -8.26 5.80 -4.01
N TYR A 232 -7.11 5.14 -3.80
CA TYR A 232 -6.10 5.62 -2.84
C TYR A 232 -5.56 7.02 -3.17
N ALA A 233 -5.42 7.35 -4.44
CA ALA A 233 -4.98 8.66 -4.89
C ALA A 233 -5.95 9.80 -4.54
N GLN A 234 -7.21 9.46 -4.30
CA GLN A 234 -8.28 10.43 -4.05
C GLN A 234 -8.78 10.41 -2.61
N PHE A 235 -8.44 9.38 -1.84
CA PHE A 235 -9.00 9.15 -0.51
C PHE A 235 -8.76 10.30 0.46
N GLU A 236 -7.54 10.83 0.50
CA GLU A 236 -7.15 11.86 1.48
C GLU A 236 -7.46 13.29 1.02
N THR A 237 -7.62 13.53 -0.28
CA THR A 237 -7.74 14.89 -0.81
C THR A 237 -8.87 15.05 -1.82
N GLY A 238 -8.88 14.26 -2.89
CA GLY A 238 -9.84 14.44 -3.99
C GLY A 238 -11.28 14.14 -3.60
N LEU A 239 -11.53 13.05 -2.86
CA LEU A 239 -12.87 12.73 -2.36
C LEU A 239 -13.38 13.72 -1.32
N PRO A 240 -12.59 14.16 -0.32
CA PRO A 240 -12.98 15.26 0.57
C PRO A 240 -13.28 16.57 -0.17
N ALA A 241 -12.41 16.98 -1.10
CA ALA A 241 -12.63 18.19 -1.88
C ALA A 241 -13.90 18.11 -2.72
N PHE A 242 -14.12 16.98 -3.42
CA PHE A 242 -15.34 16.73 -4.18
C PHE A 242 -16.60 16.82 -3.30
N ALA A 243 -16.56 16.26 -2.09
CA ALA A 243 -17.68 16.30 -1.15
C ALA A 243 -18.02 17.72 -0.72
N LEU A 244 -16.99 18.51 -0.35
CA LEU A 244 -17.17 19.88 0.12
C LEU A 244 -17.55 20.85 -1.00
N GLU A 245 -16.92 20.73 -2.17
CA GLU A 245 -17.08 21.71 -3.26
C GLU A 245 -18.21 21.36 -4.23
N SER A 246 -18.47 20.06 -4.46
CA SER A 246 -19.43 19.63 -5.50
C SER A 246 -20.73 19.08 -4.91
N LEU A 247 -20.70 18.46 -3.72
CA LEU A 247 -21.90 17.94 -3.06
C LEU A 247 -22.46 18.90 -1.98
N ASP A 248 -21.73 19.96 -1.65
CA ASP A 248 -22.07 20.94 -0.60
C ASP A 248 -22.38 20.29 0.75
N VAL A 249 -21.61 19.25 1.11
CA VAL A 249 -21.76 18.55 2.38
C VAL A 249 -20.80 19.09 3.43
N SER A 250 -21.15 18.92 4.71
CA SER A 250 -20.33 19.42 5.82
C SER A 250 -19.02 18.67 6.00
N ALA A 251 -18.01 19.31 6.59
CA ALA A 251 -16.75 18.66 6.99
C ALA A 251 -16.99 17.51 7.98
N THR A 252 -18.02 17.61 8.82
CA THR A 252 -18.44 16.52 9.74
C THR A 252 -18.88 15.28 8.96
N THR A 253 -19.59 15.44 7.84
CA THR A 253 -19.98 14.33 6.97
C THR A 253 -18.77 13.64 6.37
N VAL A 254 -17.76 14.41 5.92
CA VAL A 254 -16.49 13.86 5.41
C VAL A 254 -15.76 13.07 6.49
N GLY A 255 -15.66 13.62 7.71
CA GLY A 255 -15.07 12.93 8.84
C GLY A 255 -15.83 11.64 9.21
N THR A 256 -17.16 11.68 9.17
CA THR A 256 -18.03 10.52 9.41
C THR A 256 -17.78 9.43 8.36
N ALA A 257 -17.66 9.79 7.09
CA ALA A 257 -17.38 8.86 6.00
C ALA A 257 -16.03 8.14 6.21
N ALA A 258 -14.98 8.89 6.58
CA ALA A 258 -13.67 8.32 6.89
C ALA A 258 -13.72 7.38 8.12
N ALA A 259 -14.46 7.74 9.16
CA ALA A 259 -14.67 6.89 10.33
C ALA A 259 -15.43 5.60 9.97
N VAL A 260 -16.49 5.69 9.17
CA VAL A 260 -17.25 4.53 8.68
C VAL A 260 -16.35 3.61 7.85
N ASN A 261 -15.50 4.16 6.98
CA ASN A 261 -14.52 3.38 6.22
C ASN A 261 -13.64 2.54 7.17
N CYS A 262 -13.05 3.16 8.20
CA CYS A 262 -12.23 2.46 9.18
C CYS A 262 -13.02 1.36 9.95
N VAL A 263 -14.24 1.66 10.39
CA VAL A 263 -15.11 0.71 11.12
C VAL A 263 -15.43 -0.50 10.23
N VAL A 264 -15.77 -0.28 8.96
CA VAL A 264 -16.06 -1.35 8.00
C VAL A 264 -14.82 -2.21 7.76
N ILE A 265 -13.63 -1.61 7.59
CA ILE A 265 -12.38 -2.36 7.44
C ILE A 265 -12.17 -3.27 8.65
N VAL A 266 -12.17 -2.72 9.86
CA VAL A 266 -11.89 -3.50 11.08
C VAL A 266 -12.94 -4.57 11.32
N GLY A 267 -14.23 -4.24 11.13
CA GLY A 267 -15.35 -5.15 11.36
C GLY A 267 -15.45 -6.29 10.36
N LEU A 268 -15.18 -6.00 9.07
CA LEU A 268 -15.37 -6.98 8.01
C LEU A 268 -14.12 -7.76 7.62
N GLN A 269 -12.92 -7.31 8.00
CA GLN A 269 -11.65 -7.90 7.54
C GLN A 269 -11.62 -9.42 7.70
N TRP A 270 -12.04 -9.92 8.88
CA TRP A 270 -12.07 -11.36 9.18
C TRP A 270 -13.08 -12.14 8.35
N VAL A 271 -14.28 -11.60 8.23
CA VAL A 271 -15.39 -12.19 7.48
C VAL A 271 -15.00 -12.32 6.01
N VAL A 272 -14.48 -11.22 5.46
CA VAL A 272 -14.07 -11.15 4.05
C VAL A 272 -12.94 -12.14 3.75
N VAL A 273 -11.90 -12.23 4.58
CA VAL A 273 -10.80 -13.20 4.39
C VAL A 273 -11.32 -14.64 4.40
N LYS A 274 -12.25 -14.96 5.31
CA LYS A 274 -12.84 -16.30 5.41
C LYS A 274 -13.70 -16.65 4.19
N ILE A 275 -14.58 -15.75 3.77
CA ILE A 275 -15.49 -15.96 2.63
C ILE A 275 -14.71 -16.03 1.31
N THR A 276 -13.70 -15.18 1.15
CA THR A 276 -12.94 -15.08 -0.11
C THR A 276 -11.80 -16.09 -0.23
N GLY A 277 -11.60 -16.95 0.77
CA GLY A 277 -10.49 -17.91 0.85
C GLY A 277 -10.37 -18.82 -0.38
N HIS A 278 -11.48 -19.21 -0.98
CA HIS A 278 -11.55 -20.10 -2.15
C HIS A 278 -11.41 -19.37 -3.51
N HIS A 279 -11.46 -18.05 -3.55
CA HIS A 279 -11.39 -17.28 -4.79
C HIS A 279 -9.94 -17.03 -5.22
N SER A 280 -9.70 -17.02 -6.54
CA SER A 280 -8.39 -16.64 -7.07
C SER A 280 -8.11 -15.16 -6.80
N GLY A 281 -6.84 -14.79 -6.57
CA GLY A 281 -6.47 -13.40 -6.33
C GLY A 281 -6.90 -12.45 -7.47
N ALA A 282 -6.78 -12.91 -8.73
CA ALA A 282 -7.24 -12.12 -9.87
C ALA A 282 -8.77 -11.93 -9.89
N SER A 283 -9.56 -12.94 -9.46
CA SER A 283 -11.01 -12.80 -9.32
C SER A 283 -11.37 -11.78 -8.24
N LEU A 284 -10.64 -11.75 -7.13
CA LEU A 284 -10.87 -10.77 -6.06
C LEU A 284 -10.54 -9.34 -6.52
N LEU A 285 -9.48 -9.12 -7.30
CA LEU A 285 -9.21 -7.80 -7.89
C LEU A 285 -10.32 -7.35 -8.85
N MET A 286 -10.95 -8.27 -9.59
CA MET A 286 -12.14 -7.95 -10.40
C MET A 286 -13.29 -7.49 -9.53
N ILE A 287 -13.58 -8.20 -8.44
CA ILE A 287 -14.66 -7.85 -7.49
C ILE A 287 -14.37 -6.49 -6.87
N VAL A 288 -13.15 -6.24 -6.41
CA VAL A 288 -12.72 -4.92 -5.88
C VAL A 288 -12.99 -3.80 -6.88
N GLY A 289 -12.50 -3.96 -8.11
CA GLY A 289 -12.71 -2.95 -9.15
C GLY A 289 -14.20 -2.72 -9.44
N SER A 290 -15.01 -3.77 -9.44
CA SER A 290 -16.47 -3.65 -9.65
C SER A 290 -17.17 -2.94 -8.49
N ILE A 291 -16.79 -3.23 -7.24
CA ILE A 291 -17.30 -2.52 -6.06
C ILE A 291 -16.92 -1.04 -6.14
N TRP A 292 -15.68 -0.72 -6.51
CA TRP A 292 -15.23 0.66 -6.61
C TRP A 292 -15.85 1.40 -7.80
N VAL A 293 -16.12 0.74 -8.93
CA VAL A 293 -16.98 1.30 -9.99
C VAL A 293 -18.36 1.67 -9.44
N PHE A 294 -18.99 0.75 -8.69
CA PHE A 294 -20.28 1.00 -8.08
C PHE A 294 -20.24 2.18 -7.08
N SER A 295 -19.20 2.25 -6.25
CA SER A 295 -19.00 3.35 -5.29
C SER A 295 -18.89 4.71 -6.00
N TRP A 296 -18.15 4.78 -7.11
CA TRP A 296 -18.07 6.01 -7.91
C TRP A 296 -19.39 6.35 -8.61
N LEU A 297 -20.15 5.35 -9.08
CA LEU A 297 -21.49 5.59 -9.64
C LEU A 297 -22.49 6.08 -8.58
N MET A 298 -22.36 5.65 -7.33
CA MET A 298 -23.11 6.23 -6.21
C MET A 298 -22.78 7.72 -6.05
N LEU A 299 -21.50 8.09 -6.12
CA LEU A 299 -21.06 9.50 -6.04
C LEU A 299 -21.55 10.32 -7.25
N GLU A 300 -21.62 9.73 -8.45
CA GLU A 300 -22.26 10.37 -9.59
C GLU A 300 -23.75 10.65 -9.31
N GLY A 301 -24.47 9.68 -8.76
CA GLY A 301 -25.86 9.84 -8.34
C GLY A 301 -26.05 10.90 -7.25
N ALA A 302 -25.05 11.11 -6.39
CA ALA A 302 -25.10 12.12 -5.33
C ALA A 302 -25.13 13.56 -5.88
N LEU A 303 -24.62 13.80 -7.10
CA LEU A 303 -24.68 15.12 -7.75
C LEU A 303 -26.08 15.57 -8.15
N PHE A 304 -27.05 14.65 -8.16
CA PHE A 304 -28.44 14.94 -8.61
C PHE A 304 -29.46 15.02 -7.46
N VAL A 305 -28.99 14.99 -6.21
CA VAL A 305 -29.88 15.02 -5.03
C VAL A 305 -29.52 16.17 -4.08
N ALA A 306 -30.41 16.47 -3.14
CA ALA A 306 -30.16 17.50 -2.13
C ALA A 306 -29.00 17.13 -1.22
N PRO A 307 -28.26 18.13 -0.65
CA PRO A 307 -27.03 17.92 0.15
C PRO A 307 -27.17 16.90 1.27
N ASP A 308 -28.28 16.88 1.99
CA ASP A 308 -28.51 15.91 3.06
C ASP A 308 -28.49 14.46 2.55
N ARG A 309 -29.12 14.19 1.40
CA ARG A 309 -29.12 12.88 0.75
C ARG A 309 -27.77 12.58 0.11
N ALA A 310 -27.11 13.59 -0.48
CA ALA A 310 -25.77 13.49 -1.03
C ALA A 310 -24.76 13.08 0.03
N GLY A 311 -24.85 13.67 1.25
CA GLY A 311 -24.03 13.30 2.39
C GLY A 311 -24.22 11.84 2.81
N ALA A 312 -25.45 11.35 2.88
CA ALA A 312 -25.71 9.94 3.20
C ALA A 312 -25.15 9.00 2.12
N ILE A 313 -25.30 9.34 0.83
CA ILE A 313 -24.73 8.57 -0.28
C ILE A 313 -23.21 8.58 -0.21
N PHE A 314 -22.58 9.70 0.11
CA PHE A 314 -21.14 9.82 0.27
C PHE A 314 -20.62 8.89 1.38
N VAL A 315 -21.26 8.86 2.55
CA VAL A 315 -20.90 7.94 3.65
C VAL A 315 -21.07 6.48 3.21
N LEU A 316 -22.16 6.12 2.51
CA LEU A 316 -22.37 4.77 1.99
C LEU A 316 -21.34 4.39 0.93
N ALA A 317 -20.93 5.31 0.07
CA ALA A 317 -19.88 5.08 -0.92
C ALA A 317 -18.53 4.78 -0.23
N PHE A 318 -18.19 5.49 0.85
CA PHE A 318 -17.00 5.20 1.65
C PHE A 318 -17.05 3.82 2.32
N ALA A 319 -18.22 3.40 2.81
CA ALA A 319 -18.43 2.05 3.31
C ALA A 319 -18.21 1.00 2.20
N ALA A 320 -18.72 1.25 0.99
CA ALA A 320 -18.52 0.36 -0.14
C ALA A 320 -17.05 0.32 -0.60
N PHE A 321 -16.36 1.45 -0.65
CA PHE A 321 -14.90 1.48 -0.88
C PHE A 321 -14.16 0.62 0.13
N ALA A 322 -14.50 0.72 1.42
CA ALA A 322 -13.89 -0.06 2.50
C ALA A 322 -14.06 -1.57 2.30
N VAL A 323 -15.24 -2.03 1.84
CA VAL A 323 -15.45 -3.45 1.51
C VAL A 323 -14.47 -3.92 0.42
N GLY A 324 -14.26 -3.13 -0.62
CA GLY A 324 -13.25 -3.42 -1.64
C GLY A 324 -11.83 -3.46 -1.07
N GLU A 325 -11.50 -2.54 -0.18
CA GLU A 325 -10.20 -2.41 0.45
C GLU A 325 -9.83 -3.62 1.32
N THR A 326 -10.81 -4.18 2.06
CA THR A 326 -10.61 -5.42 2.83
C THR A 326 -10.22 -6.62 1.98
N MET A 327 -10.59 -6.62 0.70
CA MET A 327 -10.20 -7.68 -0.26
C MET A 327 -8.86 -7.36 -0.94
N TYR A 328 -8.64 -6.08 -1.30
CA TYR A 328 -7.48 -5.64 -2.07
C TYR A 328 -6.16 -5.85 -1.33
N ALA A 329 -6.07 -5.35 -0.10
CA ALA A 329 -4.84 -5.32 0.68
C ALA A 329 -4.25 -6.73 0.93
N PRO A 330 -5.03 -7.75 1.37
CA PRO A 330 -4.50 -9.09 1.62
C PRO A 330 -4.14 -9.87 0.35
N VAL A 331 -4.69 -9.48 -0.80
CA VAL A 331 -4.55 -10.23 -2.06
C VAL A 331 -3.36 -9.78 -2.88
N LEU A 332 -3.02 -8.50 -2.87
CA LEU A 332 -2.05 -7.93 -3.79
C LEU A 332 -0.66 -8.56 -3.66
N SER A 333 -0.11 -8.65 -2.43
CA SER A 333 1.24 -9.14 -2.21
C SER A 333 1.40 -10.65 -2.50
N PRO A 334 0.47 -11.55 -2.08
CA PRO A 334 0.50 -12.95 -2.48
C PRO A 334 0.36 -13.14 -4.00
N LEU A 335 -0.49 -12.34 -4.65
CA LEU A 335 -0.68 -12.42 -6.10
C LEU A 335 0.56 -11.92 -6.85
N ALA A 336 1.18 -10.84 -6.38
CA ALA A 336 2.45 -10.35 -6.92
C ALA A 336 3.56 -11.40 -6.82
N ALA A 337 3.66 -12.09 -5.69
CA ALA A 337 4.59 -13.19 -5.50
C ALA A 337 4.31 -14.39 -6.44
N ALA A 338 3.04 -14.68 -6.70
CA ALA A 338 2.63 -15.78 -7.58
C ALA A 338 2.94 -15.52 -9.07
N VAL A 339 2.93 -14.25 -9.51
CA VAL A 339 3.23 -13.87 -10.91
C VAL A 339 4.67 -13.44 -11.12
N ALA A 340 5.42 -13.24 -10.05
CA ALA A 340 6.82 -12.81 -10.12
C ALA A 340 7.70 -13.87 -10.80
N PRO A 341 8.64 -13.46 -11.66
CA PRO A 341 9.67 -14.37 -12.14
C PRO A 341 10.49 -14.95 -10.97
N VAL A 342 11.05 -16.14 -11.17
CA VAL A 342 11.86 -16.84 -10.16
C VAL A 342 12.98 -15.93 -9.63
N GLY A 343 13.08 -15.82 -8.30
CA GLY A 343 14.08 -14.99 -7.63
C GLY A 343 13.87 -13.47 -7.69
N MET A 344 12.70 -13.00 -8.18
CA MET A 344 12.38 -11.57 -8.36
C MET A 344 11.12 -11.12 -7.60
N VAL A 345 10.74 -11.83 -6.54
CA VAL A 345 9.53 -11.50 -5.76
C VAL A 345 9.65 -10.11 -5.12
N GLY A 346 10.75 -9.82 -4.45
CA GLY A 346 10.99 -8.51 -3.84
C GLY A 346 11.07 -7.40 -4.89
N THR A 347 11.77 -7.64 -6.02
CA THR A 347 11.85 -6.69 -7.14
C THR A 347 10.45 -6.39 -7.69
N THR A 348 9.59 -7.40 -7.83
CA THR A 348 8.20 -7.22 -8.29
C THR A 348 7.38 -6.40 -7.30
N LEU A 349 7.44 -6.72 -6.01
CA LEU A 349 6.75 -5.99 -4.96
C LEU A 349 7.21 -4.52 -4.86
N GLY A 350 8.53 -4.29 -4.92
CA GLY A 350 9.11 -2.95 -4.90
C GLY A 350 8.72 -2.11 -6.13
N ALA A 351 8.71 -2.72 -7.32
CA ALA A 351 8.25 -2.06 -8.54
C ALA A 351 6.77 -1.67 -8.47
N LEU A 352 5.91 -2.58 -8.02
CA LEU A 352 4.48 -2.30 -7.83
C LEU A 352 4.24 -1.21 -6.77
N ALA A 353 4.99 -1.22 -5.67
CA ALA A 353 4.91 -0.19 -4.65
C ALA A 353 5.26 1.18 -5.22
N ALA A 354 6.37 1.30 -5.96
CA ALA A 354 6.78 2.55 -6.61
C ALA A 354 5.75 3.08 -7.60
N LEU A 355 5.22 2.20 -8.45
CA LEU A 355 4.18 2.57 -9.43
C LEU A 355 2.92 3.09 -8.74
N ARG A 356 2.48 2.43 -7.67
CA ARG A 356 1.31 2.85 -6.90
C ARG A 356 1.54 4.18 -6.20
N THR A 357 2.68 4.36 -5.55
CA THR A 357 3.04 5.63 -4.89
C THR A 357 3.12 6.77 -5.89
N GLY A 358 3.74 6.54 -7.05
CA GLY A 358 3.81 7.57 -8.11
C GLY A 358 2.43 7.99 -8.63
N ILE A 359 1.53 7.03 -8.82
CA ILE A 359 0.13 7.29 -9.22
C ILE A 359 -0.64 8.02 -8.11
N SER A 360 -0.49 7.60 -6.86
CA SER A 360 -1.17 8.25 -5.72
C SER A 360 -0.70 9.68 -5.52
N ALA A 361 0.58 9.97 -5.76
CA ALA A 361 1.11 11.32 -5.68
C ALA A 361 0.52 12.30 -6.73
N ALA A 362 0.05 11.78 -7.87
CA ALA A 362 -0.60 12.59 -8.90
C ALA A 362 -2.09 12.88 -8.61
N GLY A 363 -2.69 12.12 -7.69
CA GLY A 363 -4.13 12.20 -7.39
C GLY A 363 -4.63 13.60 -7.01
N PRO A 364 -4.01 14.27 -6.02
CA PRO A 364 -4.42 15.61 -5.60
C PRO A 364 -4.36 16.64 -6.73
N LEU A 365 -3.38 16.53 -7.63
CA LEU A 365 -3.25 17.43 -8.79
C LEU A 365 -4.41 17.24 -9.77
N VAL A 366 -4.78 15.99 -10.05
CA VAL A 366 -5.90 15.66 -10.94
C VAL A 366 -7.22 16.15 -10.34
N ALA A 367 -7.45 15.89 -9.05
CA ALA A 367 -8.63 16.35 -8.34
C ALA A 367 -8.72 17.89 -8.35
N GLY A 368 -7.66 18.56 -7.89
CA GLY A 368 -7.62 20.02 -7.82
C GLY A 368 -7.87 20.68 -9.18
N LEU A 369 -7.27 20.14 -10.25
CA LEU A 369 -7.48 20.67 -11.60
C LEU A 369 -8.95 20.51 -12.06
N LEU A 370 -9.51 19.31 -11.92
CA LEU A 370 -10.87 19.04 -12.43
C LEU A 370 -11.94 19.78 -11.61
N LEU A 371 -11.78 19.86 -10.29
CA LEU A 371 -12.71 20.58 -9.43
C LEU A 371 -12.60 22.10 -9.63
N ALA A 372 -11.38 22.66 -9.74
CA ALA A 372 -11.17 24.07 -10.05
C ALA A 372 -11.78 24.49 -11.42
N LEU A 373 -11.83 23.56 -12.38
CA LEU A 373 -12.50 23.76 -13.68
C LEU A 373 -14.01 23.51 -13.61
N ASN A 374 -14.57 23.22 -12.44
CA ASN A 374 -15.98 22.90 -12.22
C ASN A 374 -16.48 21.71 -13.07
N LEU A 375 -15.66 20.64 -13.12
CA LEU A 375 -15.91 19.42 -13.89
C LEU A 375 -16.12 18.18 -12.99
N PRO A 376 -17.08 18.19 -12.02
CA PRO A 376 -17.28 17.10 -11.07
C PRO A 376 -17.69 15.78 -11.77
N HIS A 377 -18.49 15.82 -12.82
CA HIS A 377 -18.86 14.65 -13.61
C HIS A 377 -17.64 13.99 -14.29
N VAL A 378 -16.73 14.81 -14.83
CA VAL A 378 -15.49 14.30 -15.45
C VAL A 378 -14.59 13.65 -14.39
N PHE A 379 -14.53 14.25 -13.20
CA PHE A 379 -13.80 13.68 -12.06
C PHE A 379 -14.38 12.29 -11.69
N VAL A 380 -15.68 12.17 -11.47
CA VAL A 380 -16.32 10.92 -11.06
C VAL A 380 -16.28 9.87 -12.17
N LEU A 381 -16.74 10.20 -13.39
CA LEU A 381 -16.79 9.24 -14.50
C LEU A 381 -15.40 8.84 -14.99
N GLY A 382 -14.41 9.72 -14.87
CA GLY A 382 -13.01 9.39 -15.09
C GLY A 382 -12.55 8.27 -14.17
N HIS A 383 -12.92 8.32 -12.87
CA HIS A 383 -12.57 7.28 -11.90
C HIS A 383 -13.38 6.00 -12.11
N VAL A 384 -14.64 6.07 -12.57
CA VAL A 384 -15.39 4.90 -13.06
C VAL A 384 -14.62 4.20 -14.19
N ALA A 385 -14.17 4.95 -15.18
CA ALA A 385 -13.43 4.40 -16.32
C ALA A 385 -12.09 3.78 -15.88
N ILE A 386 -11.35 4.43 -14.97
CA ILE A 386 -10.10 3.93 -14.40
C ILE A 386 -10.33 2.60 -13.67
N ASN A 387 -11.36 2.50 -12.83
CA ASN A 387 -11.68 1.25 -12.14
C ASN A 387 -12.18 0.16 -13.10
N ALA A 388 -12.89 0.50 -14.17
CA ALA A 388 -13.24 -0.44 -15.23
C ALA A 388 -12.00 -1.01 -15.95
N VAL A 389 -10.97 -0.19 -16.17
CA VAL A 389 -9.66 -0.68 -16.67
C VAL A 389 -9.06 -1.70 -15.72
N ALA A 390 -9.15 -1.48 -14.39
CA ALA A 390 -8.68 -2.45 -13.40
C ALA A 390 -9.43 -3.79 -13.50
N VAL A 391 -10.75 -3.76 -13.66
CA VAL A 391 -11.58 -4.97 -13.84
C VAL A 391 -11.15 -5.74 -15.09
N VAL A 392 -10.97 -5.04 -16.22
CA VAL A 392 -10.55 -5.66 -17.49
C VAL A 392 -9.14 -6.26 -17.37
N ALA A 393 -8.21 -5.53 -16.74
CA ALA A 393 -6.84 -6.00 -16.52
C ALA A 393 -6.82 -7.25 -15.61
N ALA A 394 -7.61 -7.26 -14.53
CA ALA A 394 -7.75 -8.40 -13.62
C ALA A 394 -8.39 -9.62 -14.32
N LEU A 395 -9.40 -9.40 -15.17
CA LEU A 395 -10.01 -10.47 -16.00
C LEU A 395 -8.98 -11.09 -16.95
N ARG A 396 -8.20 -10.26 -17.64
CA ARG A 396 -7.13 -10.73 -18.52
C ARG A 396 -6.03 -11.46 -17.74
N LEU A 397 -5.70 -10.99 -16.53
CA LEU A 397 -4.77 -11.66 -15.62
C LEU A 397 -5.29 -13.05 -15.22
N LYS A 398 -6.56 -13.15 -14.81
CA LYS A 398 -7.19 -14.42 -14.49
C LYS A 398 -7.07 -15.43 -15.64
N ARG A 399 -7.37 -14.99 -16.87
CA ARG A 399 -7.25 -15.83 -18.08
C ARG A 399 -5.79 -16.22 -18.38
N ALA A 400 -4.82 -15.34 -18.10
CA ALA A 400 -3.40 -15.62 -18.30
C ALA A 400 -2.83 -16.62 -17.30
N MET A 401 -3.44 -16.72 -16.11
CA MET A 401 -3.03 -17.65 -15.04
C MET A 401 -3.81 -18.98 -15.06
N SER A 402 -4.77 -19.17 -15.95
CA SER A 402 -5.56 -20.41 -16.04
C SER A 402 -4.73 -21.57 -16.62
N PRO A 403 -4.76 -22.80 -16.03
CA PRO A 403 -3.91 -23.93 -16.41
C PRO A 403 -4.06 -24.37 -17.88
N SER A 404 -5.23 -24.20 -18.47
CA SER A 404 -5.54 -24.59 -19.85
C SER A 404 -4.69 -23.90 -20.94
N ARG A 405 -3.87 -22.90 -20.60
CA ARG A 405 -2.95 -22.24 -21.54
C ARG A 405 -1.47 -22.51 -21.25
N LEU A 406 -1.16 -23.27 -20.20
CA LEU A 406 0.22 -23.65 -19.87
C LEU A 406 0.68 -24.94 -20.55
N GLY A 407 -0.10 -25.47 -21.50
CA GLY A 407 0.35 -26.57 -22.38
C GLY A 407 0.75 -27.84 -21.62
N VAL A 408 0.16 -28.11 -20.45
CA VAL A 408 0.26 -29.42 -19.83
C VAL A 408 -0.82 -30.28 -20.49
N ASP A 409 -0.47 -30.85 -21.64
CA ASP A 409 -1.17 -31.94 -22.26
C ASP A 409 -1.02 -33.14 -21.31
N ASN A 410 -2.01 -33.34 -20.44
CA ASN A 410 -2.15 -34.56 -19.66
C ASN A 410 -2.69 -35.64 -20.59
N GLY A 411 -1.89 -35.99 -21.60
CA GLY A 411 -2.08 -37.27 -22.30
C GLY A 411 -2.00 -38.40 -21.27
N PRO A 412 -2.88 -39.38 -21.30
CA PRO A 412 -2.84 -40.51 -20.40
C PRO A 412 -1.46 -41.18 -20.50
N LEU A 413 -0.76 -41.25 -19.34
CA LEU A 413 0.46 -42.06 -19.24
C LEU A 413 0.08 -43.50 -19.59
N GLU A 414 0.34 -43.91 -20.84
CA GLU A 414 0.27 -45.35 -21.20
C GLU A 414 1.23 -46.12 -20.29
N PRO A 415 0.78 -47.16 -19.61
CA PRO A 415 1.64 -48.01 -18.83
C PRO A 415 2.64 -48.70 -19.76
N ARG A 416 3.93 -48.36 -19.62
CA ARG A 416 5.03 -49.06 -20.27
C ARG A 416 4.88 -50.54 -19.95
N ARG A 417 4.45 -51.33 -20.95
CA ARG A 417 4.49 -52.78 -20.91
C ARG A 417 5.95 -53.19 -20.69
N SER A 418 6.23 -53.81 -19.57
CA SER A 418 7.46 -54.49 -19.31
C SER A 418 7.66 -55.60 -20.35
N ALA A 419 8.59 -55.42 -21.26
CA ALA A 419 9.10 -56.53 -22.08
C ALA A 419 9.90 -57.43 -21.15
N ARG A 420 9.34 -58.65 -20.92
CA ARG A 420 10.11 -59.80 -20.47
C ARG A 420 10.89 -60.33 -21.69
N VAL A 421 12.17 -60.45 -21.57
CA VAL A 421 13.00 -61.58 -22.02
C VAL A 421 14.12 -61.75 -21.00
#